data_8035bbd388ac4e0d993093834f790829
#
_entry.id   8035bbd388ac4e0d993093834f790829
#
_cell.length_a   1.000
_cell.length_b   1.000
_cell.length_c   1.000
_cell.angle_alpha   90.00
_cell.angle_beta   90.00
_cell.angle_gamma   90.00
#
_symmetry.space_group_name_H-M   'P 1'
#
loop_
_entity.id
_entity.type
_entity.pdbx_description
1 polymer ?
#
loop_
_entity_poly.entity_id
_entity_poly.type
_entity_poly.pdbx_seq_one_letter_code
_entity_poly.pdbx_strand_id
1 'polypeptide(L)'
;MSYAAIGTAPEVKRVSYLDPRGHVHTVDRQLSGRLGDVRGAVAALLDNGNDTSRFFFDGLAEVLQHDYGVSKVILTTKFTSTKPADTELIQHMAAEADFLVTGVAL
;
A
#
# COMPACT_ATOMS: atom_id res chain seq x y z
N MET A 1 -13.25 -17.37 -40.76
CA MET A 1 -14.19 -16.63 -41.58
C MET A 1 -13.55 -15.38 -42.12
N SER A 2 -13.70 -15.10 -43.38
CA SER A 2 -13.11 -13.92 -43.96
C SER A 2 -14.18 -12.91 -44.34
N TYR A 3 -14.04 -11.72 -43.89
CA TYR A 3 -14.92 -10.61 -44.27
C TYR A 3 -14.54 -9.99 -45.60
N ALA A 4 -13.33 -10.22 -45.99
CA ALA A 4 -12.85 -9.71 -47.27
C ALA A 4 -13.60 -10.28 -48.46
N ALA A 5 -14.32 -11.35 -48.26
CA ALA A 5 -15.15 -11.96 -49.31
C ALA A 5 -16.20 -11.01 -49.91
N ILE A 6 -16.45 -9.91 -49.27
CA ILE A 6 -17.45 -8.96 -49.75
C ILE A 6 -16.90 -8.06 -50.86
N GLY A 7 -15.64 -8.15 -51.15
CA GLY A 7 -15.08 -7.52 -52.33
C GLY A 7 -14.68 -6.06 -52.21
N THR A 8 -15.20 -5.35 -51.28
CA THR A 8 -14.75 -3.98 -50.98
C THR A 8 -14.15 -3.91 -49.60
N ALA A 9 -12.95 -3.36 -49.53
CA ALA A 9 -12.35 -3.09 -48.27
C ALA A 9 -13.20 -2.06 -47.51
N PRO A 10 -13.46 -2.25 -46.24
CA PRO A 10 -14.18 -1.25 -45.47
C PRO A 10 -13.38 0.05 -45.44
N GLU A 11 -14.08 1.15 -45.58
CA GLU A 11 -13.47 2.46 -45.39
C GLU A 11 -12.92 2.56 -43.99
N VAL A 12 -11.66 2.98 -43.91
CA VAL A 12 -11.05 3.24 -42.64
C VAL A 12 -11.52 4.61 -42.14
N LYS A 13 -12.36 4.59 -41.16
CA LYS A 13 -12.76 5.82 -40.48
C LYS A 13 -11.76 6.12 -39.40
N ARG A 14 -11.25 7.33 -39.44
CA ARG A 14 -10.35 7.82 -38.39
C ARG A 14 -11.18 8.52 -37.33
N VAL A 15 -10.93 8.14 -36.08
CA VAL A 15 -11.56 8.76 -34.94
C VAL A 15 -10.47 9.35 -34.08
N SER A 16 -10.61 10.64 -33.77
CA SER A 16 -9.70 11.31 -32.87
C SER A 16 -10.25 11.26 -31.43
N TYR A 17 -9.43 10.92 -30.51
CA TYR A 17 -9.79 10.95 -29.10
C TYR A 17 -8.59 11.40 -28.28
N LEU A 18 -8.88 11.88 -27.10
CA LEU A 18 -7.82 12.24 -26.16
C LEU A 18 -7.30 10.98 -25.49
N ASP A 19 -5.98 10.83 -25.46
CA ASP A 19 -5.34 9.74 -24.75
C ASP A 19 -5.35 10.07 -23.25
N PRO A 20 -6.08 9.31 -22.43
CA PRO A 20 -6.14 9.60 -21.00
C PRO A 20 -4.90 9.18 -20.22
N ARG A 21 -3.95 8.51 -20.89
CA ARG A 21 -2.74 8.06 -20.21
C ARG A 21 -1.82 9.23 -19.93
N GLY A 22 -1.34 9.31 -18.71
CA GLY A 22 -0.32 10.25 -18.33
C GLY A 22 1.08 9.67 -18.48
N HIS A 23 2.05 10.50 -18.23
CA HIS A 23 3.44 10.06 -18.13
C HIS A 23 3.74 9.72 -16.68
N VAL A 24 4.35 8.56 -16.46
CA VAL A 24 4.79 8.15 -15.14
C VAL A 24 6.18 8.73 -14.90
N HIS A 25 6.31 9.52 -13.86
CA HIS A 25 7.62 9.93 -13.39
C HIS A 25 8.22 8.79 -12.59
N THR A 26 9.27 8.19 -13.14
CA THR A 26 9.98 7.14 -12.43
C THR A 26 10.98 7.79 -11.48
N VAL A 27 10.83 7.50 -10.22
CA VAL A 27 11.81 7.88 -9.19
C VAL A 27 12.51 6.61 -8.76
N ASP A 28 13.84 6.60 -8.87
CA ASP A 28 14.62 5.49 -8.38
C ASP A 28 14.53 5.43 -6.86
N ARG A 29 13.93 4.36 -6.37
CA ARG A 29 13.80 4.10 -4.94
C ARG A 29 14.40 2.76 -4.62
N GLN A 30 15.17 2.74 -3.56
CA GLN A 30 15.71 1.49 -3.05
C GLN A 30 14.77 0.96 -1.96
N LEU A 31 14.63 -0.36 -1.92
CA LEU A 31 13.93 -1.00 -0.82
C LEU A 31 14.80 -0.90 0.43
N SER A 32 14.13 -0.77 1.56
CA SER A 32 14.80 -0.85 2.86
C SER A 32 15.49 -2.20 3.01
N GLY A 33 16.60 -2.22 3.72
CA GLY A 33 17.26 -3.46 4.09
C GLY A 33 16.34 -4.34 4.93
N ARG A 34 16.55 -5.64 4.84
CA ARG A 34 15.79 -6.58 5.65
C ARG A 34 16.22 -6.51 7.11
N LEU A 35 15.23 -6.57 7.98
CA LEU A 35 15.46 -6.79 9.39
C LEU A 35 15.93 -8.25 9.58
N GLY A 36 16.99 -8.45 10.35
CA GLY A 36 17.51 -9.81 10.55
C GLY A 36 16.56 -10.71 11.33
N ASP A 37 15.89 -10.15 12.34
CA ASP A 37 14.91 -10.84 13.16
C ASP A 37 13.94 -9.81 13.73
N VAL A 38 12.67 -10.18 13.84
CA VAL A 38 11.66 -9.32 14.47
C VAL A 38 11.66 -9.44 15.99
N ARG A 39 12.30 -10.46 16.53
CA ARG A 39 12.40 -10.65 17.97
C ARG A 39 13.14 -9.49 18.63
N GLY A 40 12.53 -8.90 19.65
CA GLY A 40 13.07 -7.73 20.32
C GLY A 40 12.90 -6.41 19.59
N ALA A 41 12.36 -6.43 18.37
CA ALA A 41 12.15 -5.24 17.58
C ALA A 41 10.91 -4.45 18.04
N VAL A 42 10.84 -3.20 17.62
CA VAL A 42 9.67 -2.34 17.81
C VAL A 42 8.89 -2.32 16.50
N ALA A 43 7.63 -2.71 16.55
CA ALA A 43 6.74 -2.71 15.43
C ALA A 43 5.81 -1.51 15.47
N ALA A 44 5.68 -0.80 14.36
CA ALA A 44 4.65 0.19 14.18
C ALA A 44 3.55 -0.40 13.28
N LEU A 45 2.32 -0.29 13.72
CA LEU A 45 1.15 -0.73 12.97
C LEU A 45 0.31 0.49 12.65
N LEU A 46 0.16 0.80 11.38
CA LEU A 46 -0.62 1.94 10.93
C LEU A 46 -1.92 1.45 10.29
N ASP A 47 -2.99 1.58 11.05
CA ASP A 47 -4.33 1.27 10.60
C ASP A 47 -4.82 2.35 9.65
N ASN A 48 -5.26 1.95 8.46
CA ASN A 48 -5.73 2.87 7.43
C ASN A 48 -7.05 3.58 7.79
N GLY A 49 -7.70 3.20 8.88
CA GLY A 49 -8.91 3.87 9.35
C GLY A 49 -10.22 3.31 8.80
N ASN A 50 -10.21 2.10 8.26
CA ASN A 50 -11.42 1.39 7.91
C ASN A 50 -12.07 0.78 9.14
N ASP A 51 -13.40 0.68 9.14
CA ASP A 51 -14.17 0.25 10.30
C ASP A 51 -13.77 -1.12 10.84
N THR A 52 -13.34 -2.01 9.97
CA THR A 52 -13.02 -3.41 10.34
C THR A 52 -11.54 -3.69 10.47
N SER A 53 -10.68 -2.81 10.00
CA SER A 53 -9.24 -3.06 9.98
C SER A 53 -8.63 -3.09 11.39
N ARG A 54 -9.25 -2.43 12.33
CA ARG A 54 -8.79 -2.41 13.72
C ARG A 54 -8.71 -3.81 14.33
N PHE A 55 -9.70 -4.64 14.04
CA PHE A 55 -9.70 -6.02 14.56
C PHE A 55 -8.52 -6.82 14.03
N PHE A 56 -8.18 -6.63 12.76
CA PHE A 56 -7.01 -7.25 12.18
C PHE A 56 -5.72 -6.79 12.90
N PHE A 57 -5.57 -5.48 13.11
CA PHE A 57 -4.37 -4.95 13.73
C PHE A 57 -4.27 -5.29 15.22
N ASP A 58 -5.38 -5.36 15.93
CA ASP A 58 -5.37 -5.83 17.32
C ASP A 58 -4.87 -7.26 17.40
N GLY A 59 -5.37 -8.13 16.51
CA GLY A 59 -4.91 -9.52 16.43
C GLY A 59 -3.45 -9.62 16.01
N LEU A 60 -3.03 -8.84 15.03
CA LEU A 60 -1.63 -8.82 14.58
C LEU A 60 -0.69 -8.36 15.70
N ALA A 61 -1.06 -7.33 16.46
CA ALA A 61 -0.27 -6.87 17.58
C ALA A 61 -0.05 -7.96 18.61
N GLU A 62 -1.09 -8.71 18.93
CA GLU A 62 -1.03 -9.80 19.88
C GLU A 62 -0.11 -10.93 19.36
N VAL A 63 -0.27 -11.33 18.12
CA VAL A 63 0.57 -12.37 17.50
C VAL A 63 2.05 -11.95 17.49
N LEU A 64 2.33 -10.71 17.09
CA LEU A 64 3.70 -10.23 17.04
C LEU A 64 4.36 -10.25 18.42
N GLN A 65 3.65 -9.88 19.45
CA GLN A 65 4.21 -9.87 20.81
C GLN A 65 4.35 -11.27 21.40
N HIS A 66 3.34 -12.12 21.23
CA HIS A 66 3.32 -13.46 21.83
C HIS A 66 4.13 -14.48 21.04
N ASP A 67 3.95 -14.53 19.73
CA ASP A 67 4.52 -15.60 18.91
C ASP A 67 5.89 -15.22 18.34
N TYR A 68 6.13 -13.94 18.08
CA TYR A 68 7.35 -13.48 17.42
C TYR A 68 8.28 -12.69 18.34
N GLY A 69 7.87 -12.42 19.57
CA GLY A 69 8.74 -11.78 20.53
C GLY A 69 9.07 -10.32 20.27
N VAL A 70 8.21 -9.61 19.58
CA VAL A 70 8.33 -8.16 19.37
C VAL A 70 8.28 -7.47 20.75
N SER A 71 9.19 -6.54 21.01
CA SER A 71 9.31 -5.90 22.32
C SER A 71 8.21 -4.87 22.57
N LYS A 72 7.76 -4.18 21.53
CA LYS A 72 6.77 -3.11 21.63
C LYS A 72 6.01 -2.99 20.33
N VAL A 73 4.71 -2.74 20.43
CA VAL A 73 3.85 -2.43 19.29
C VAL A 73 3.28 -1.02 19.46
N ILE A 74 3.46 -0.20 18.43
CA ILE A 74 2.88 1.14 18.34
C ILE A 74 1.74 1.06 17.35
N LEU A 75 0.51 1.00 17.83
CA LEU A 75 -0.67 0.92 16.98
C LEU A 75 -1.29 2.31 16.85
N THR A 76 -1.36 2.79 15.63
CA THR A 76 -1.93 4.09 15.32
C THR A 76 -2.96 3.95 14.20
N THR A 77 -4.10 4.61 14.37
CA THR A 77 -5.15 4.63 13.37
C THR A 77 -5.18 6.00 12.70
N LYS A 78 -5.20 6.01 11.37
CA LYS A 78 -5.40 7.24 10.61
C LYS A 78 -6.79 7.80 10.87
N PHE A 79 -6.90 9.11 10.81
CA PHE A 79 -8.19 9.78 10.95
C PHE A 79 -9.20 9.35 9.87
N THR A 80 -8.72 9.15 8.64
CA THR A 80 -9.55 8.74 7.52
C THR A 80 -8.76 7.87 6.54
N SER A 81 -9.46 6.95 5.89
CA SER A 81 -8.87 6.09 4.85
C SER A 81 -8.62 6.82 3.53
N THR A 82 -9.17 8.02 3.36
CA THR A 82 -9.15 8.75 2.08
C THR A 82 -7.96 9.66 1.90
N LYS A 83 -7.16 9.87 2.95
CA LYS A 83 -5.99 10.74 2.91
C LYS A 83 -4.75 9.99 3.37
N PRO A 84 -3.57 10.39 2.90
CA PRO A 84 -2.32 9.87 3.44
C PRO A 84 -2.17 10.18 4.93
N ALA A 85 -1.33 9.43 5.61
CA ALA A 85 -0.96 9.74 6.98
C ALA A 85 -0.17 11.05 7.04
N ASP A 86 -0.32 11.78 8.14
CA ASP A 86 0.41 13.02 8.34
C ASP A 86 1.93 12.76 8.37
N THR A 87 2.68 13.68 7.80
CA THR A 87 4.15 13.58 7.75
C THR A 87 4.75 13.45 9.15
N GLU A 88 4.22 14.17 10.12
CA GLU A 88 4.69 14.09 11.51
C GLU A 88 4.50 12.69 12.10
N LEU A 89 3.36 12.07 11.83
CA LEU A 89 3.09 10.71 12.27
C LEU A 89 4.07 9.72 11.64
N ILE A 90 4.32 9.85 10.35
CA ILE A 90 5.26 8.98 9.63
C ILE A 90 6.67 9.14 10.22
N GLN A 91 7.10 10.37 10.45
CA GLN A 91 8.40 10.65 11.05
C GLN A 91 8.53 10.09 12.46
N HIS A 92 7.50 10.23 13.27
CA HIS A 92 7.47 9.68 14.61
C HIS A 92 7.60 8.15 14.60
N MET A 93 6.82 7.49 13.76
CA MET A 93 6.88 6.04 13.63
C MET A 93 8.24 5.57 13.11
N ALA A 94 8.80 6.27 12.13
CA ALA A 94 10.11 5.95 11.58
C ALA A 94 11.23 6.11 12.60
N ALA A 95 11.11 7.08 13.52
CA ALA A 95 12.12 7.30 14.56
C ALA A 95 12.09 6.22 15.63
N GLU A 96 10.92 5.69 15.95
CA GLU A 96 10.76 4.74 17.09
C GLU A 96 10.71 3.28 16.66
N ALA A 97 10.23 2.99 15.46
CA ALA A 97 9.99 1.61 15.04
C ALA A 97 11.13 1.06 14.18
N ASP A 98 11.35 -0.24 14.30
CA ASP A 98 12.27 -0.98 13.45
C ASP A 98 11.61 -1.43 12.15
N PHE A 99 10.31 -1.65 12.17
CA PHE A 99 9.53 -1.95 10.97
C PHE A 99 8.10 -1.47 11.13
N LEU A 100 7.43 -1.33 10.01
CA LEU A 100 6.05 -0.85 9.95
C LEU A 100 5.20 -1.74 9.06
N VAL A 101 4.00 -2.03 9.53
CA VAL A 101 2.95 -2.69 8.73
C VAL A 101 1.78 -1.72 8.62
N THR A 102 1.32 -1.50 7.42
CA THR A 102 0.15 -0.66 7.15
C THR A 102 -0.86 -1.38 6.28
N GLY A 103 -2.11 -1.06 6.42
CA GLY A 103 -3.25 -1.62 5.69
C GLY A 103 -4.55 -1.10 6.34
N VAL A 104 -5.68 -1.51 5.94
CA VAL A 104 -5.94 -2.45 4.86
C VAL A 104 -6.65 -1.65 3.78
N ALA A 105 -6.35 -1.93 2.52
CA ALA A 105 -7.07 -1.31 1.42
C ALA A 105 -8.39 -2.06 1.15
N LEU A 106 -9.41 -1.30 0.79
CA LEU A 106 -10.70 -1.84 0.36
C LEU A 106 -10.76 -1.98 -1.15
#